data_88e99676a2ad5608278e389a1c8ea59f
#
_entry.id   88e99676a2ad5608278e389a1c8ea59f
#
_cell.length_a   1.000
_cell.length_b   1.000
_cell.length_c   1.000
_cell.angle_alpha   90.00
_cell.angle_beta   90.00
_cell.angle_gamma   90.00
#
_symmetry.space_group_name_H-M   'P 1'
#
loop_
_entity.id
_entity.type
_entity.pdbx_description
1 polymer ?
#
loop_
_entity_poly.entity_id
_entity_poly.type
_entity_poly.pdbx_seq_one_letter_code
_entity_poly.pdbx_strand_id
1 'polypeptide(L)'
;MDRYRKSLAINGGKPVTRNSVLIHKPFLDDDDFAAVERATRSTFVSGDGPDCREFEKLLAEYLGVRHVLFVTSATAALELAFRAKAFPAGSEVIVPDFTYTSTALGALYNNLRVVLADVRPDNGSLDVSKIEKLITGRTVAIAPVDYAGIPADMDSINEIAQRHGLYVVHDTAQSIGAVYRGKRTGTLADVSTFSFHGTKNLTTGEGGALVTDDDVIAERVKVLREKGTDKHSFLTDNRTRGYYEYIDTGNSYVQSNILGALGVTQLKKIDRMNGIRAEIARYYLDELGGISGLDFLHIPGESETNWHIFGILVQPDEKYWVLDALRAEGILANVHYTPLHRNRFYSDLATDEEMPGTMNFFSRLLRLPLYPSLTVEERESVVKAVKKIFTE
;
A
#
# COMPACT_ATOMS: atom_id res chain seq x y z
N MET A 1 5.89 -32.60 -0.21
CA MET A 1 4.40 -32.74 -0.30
C MET A 1 4.01 -33.91 -1.22
N ASP A 2 3.05 -34.72 -0.84
CA ASP A 2 2.44 -35.70 -1.77
C ASP A 2 1.26 -35.04 -2.51
N ARG A 3 1.50 -34.63 -3.74
CA ARG A 3 0.50 -33.91 -4.59
C ARG A 3 -0.63 -34.82 -5.06
N TYR A 4 -0.51 -36.15 -4.94
CA TYR A 4 -1.46 -37.12 -5.46
C TYR A 4 -2.42 -37.68 -4.41
N ARG A 5 -2.36 -37.20 -3.18
CA ARG A 5 -3.25 -37.66 -2.10
C ARG A 5 -4.72 -37.49 -2.46
N LYS A 6 -5.50 -38.59 -2.36
CA LYS A 6 -6.94 -38.60 -2.65
C LYS A 6 -7.78 -37.83 -1.64
N SER A 7 -7.25 -37.50 -0.46
CA SER A 7 -7.91 -36.66 0.53
C SER A 7 -8.01 -35.20 0.11
N LEU A 8 -7.09 -34.68 -0.74
CA LEU A 8 -7.08 -33.33 -1.22
C LEU A 8 -8.25 -33.06 -2.18
N ALA A 9 -8.92 -31.92 -2.01
CA ALA A 9 -10.05 -31.53 -2.86
C ALA A 9 -9.67 -31.39 -4.34
N ILE A 10 -8.48 -30.94 -4.64
CA ILE A 10 -7.93 -30.86 -6.01
C ILE A 10 -7.84 -32.25 -6.68
N ASN A 11 -7.79 -33.32 -5.90
CA ASN A 11 -7.76 -34.70 -6.37
C ASN A 11 -9.12 -35.45 -6.19
N GLY A 12 -10.22 -34.71 -5.96
CA GLY A 12 -11.56 -35.26 -5.77
C GLY A 12 -11.95 -35.58 -4.32
N GLY A 13 -11.11 -35.22 -3.35
CA GLY A 13 -11.46 -35.28 -1.93
C GLY A 13 -12.51 -34.24 -1.55
N LYS A 14 -12.96 -34.26 -0.29
CA LYS A 14 -13.87 -33.25 0.23
C LYS A 14 -13.11 -31.96 0.55
N PRO A 15 -13.57 -30.78 0.11
CA PRO A 15 -12.97 -29.51 0.52
C PRO A 15 -13.13 -29.27 2.03
N VAL A 16 -12.21 -28.51 2.61
CA VAL A 16 -12.27 -28.10 4.02
C VAL A 16 -13.50 -27.23 4.27
N THR A 17 -13.81 -26.35 3.34
CA THR A 17 -15.06 -25.58 3.38
C THR A 17 -15.72 -25.51 2.01
N ARG A 18 -17.06 -25.52 2.00
CA ARG A 18 -17.84 -25.29 0.77
C ARG A 18 -18.10 -23.80 0.51
N ASN A 19 -18.07 -22.99 1.55
CA ASN A 19 -18.20 -21.54 1.46
C ASN A 19 -16.81 -20.96 1.28
N SER A 20 -16.55 -20.31 0.14
CA SER A 20 -15.25 -19.73 -0.14
C SER A 20 -14.86 -18.67 0.90
N VAL A 21 -13.72 -18.86 1.54
CA VAL A 21 -13.09 -17.83 2.39
C VAL A 21 -12.40 -16.83 1.49
N LEU A 22 -12.90 -15.59 1.49
CA LEU A 22 -12.39 -14.51 0.63
C LEU A 22 -10.99 -14.09 1.06
N ILE A 23 -10.17 -13.63 0.11
CA ILE A 23 -8.83 -13.11 0.42
C ILE A 23 -8.87 -11.82 1.24
N HIS A 24 -9.91 -11.03 1.08
CA HIS A 24 -10.10 -9.72 1.66
C HIS A 24 -11.60 -9.38 1.71
N LYS A 25 -11.99 -8.59 2.72
CA LYS A 25 -13.30 -7.97 2.83
C LYS A 25 -13.14 -6.63 3.55
N PRO A 26 -13.64 -5.49 3.00
CA PRO A 26 -13.64 -4.23 3.72
C PRO A 26 -14.47 -4.35 5.00
N PHE A 27 -14.02 -3.69 6.06
CA PHE A 27 -14.79 -3.60 7.30
C PHE A 27 -15.58 -2.30 7.32
N LEU A 28 -16.89 -2.41 7.28
CA LEU A 28 -17.83 -1.29 7.39
C LEU A 28 -18.88 -1.65 8.46
N ASP A 29 -19.26 -0.66 9.25
CA ASP A 29 -20.27 -0.78 10.31
C ASP A 29 -21.29 0.36 10.27
N ASP A 30 -22.22 0.37 11.22
CA ASP A 30 -23.33 1.33 11.27
C ASP A 30 -22.85 2.80 11.37
N ASP A 31 -21.69 3.04 12.02
CA ASP A 31 -21.11 4.40 12.08
C ASP A 31 -20.69 4.89 10.70
N ASP A 32 -20.15 4.01 9.85
CA ASP A 32 -19.77 4.32 8.47
C ASP A 32 -20.99 4.62 7.63
N PHE A 33 -22.04 3.81 7.75
CA PHE A 33 -23.30 4.03 7.02
C PHE A 33 -23.98 5.33 7.44
N ALA A 34 -24.03 5.62 8.75
CA ALA A 34 -24.59 6.86 9.26
C ALA A 34 -23.81 8.11 8.80
N ALA A 35 -22.48 8.02 8.76
CA ALA A 35 -21.63 9.12 8.28
C ALA A 35 -21.86 9.42 6.79
N VAL A 36 -21.92 8.40 5.95
CA VAL A 36 -22.21 8.52 4.51
C VAL A 36 -23.63 9.08 4.29
N GLU A 37 -24.64 8.56 5.01
CA GLU A 37 -26.00 9.08 4.92
C GLU A 37 -26.08 10.56 5.33
N ARG A 38 -25.46 10.94 6.45
CA ARG A 38 -25.38 12.34 6.91
C ARG A 38 -24.75 13.24 5.85
N ALA A 39 -23.58 12.84 5.31
CA ALA A 39 -22.88 13.62 4.29
C ALA A 39 -23.69 13.75 3.00
N THR A 40 -24.39 12.68 2.58
CA THR A 40 -25.24 12.68 1.38
C THR A 40 -26.47 13.57 1.56
N ARG A 41 -27.05 13.64 2.77
CA ARG A 41 -28.19 14.52 3.11
C ARG A 41 -27.77 15.97 3.31
N SER A 42 -26.47 16.24 3.49
CA SER A 42 -25.94 17.60 3.55
C SER A 42 -26.03 18.27 2.17
N THR A 43 -25.97 19.59 2.14
CA THR A 43 -25.91 20.34 0.87
C THR A 43 -24.52 20.32 0.24
N PHE A 44 -23.52 19.75 0.90
CA PHE A 44 -22.12 19.75 0.46
C PHE A 44 -21.64 18.31 0.17
N VAL A 45 -21.67 17.92 -1.11
CA VAL A 45 -21.26 16.58 -1.57
C VAL A 45 -19.99 16.60 -2.43
N SER A 46 -19.59 17.80 -2.91
CA SER A 46 -18.42 18.00 -3.75
C SER A 46 -17.11 17.88 -2.95
N GLY A 47 -15.98 17.98 -3.65
CA GLY A 47 -14.66 17.85 -3.04
C GLY A 47 -14.27 19.01 -2.13
N ASP A 48 -13.24 18.77 -1.29
CA ASP A 48 -12.70 19.74 -0.32
C ASP A 48 -13.74 20.29 0.68
N GLY A 49 -14.72 19.47 1.02
CA GLY A 49 -15.77 19.81 1.97
C GLY A 49 -15.33 19.69 3.43
N PRO A 50 -16.26 20.03 4.37
CA PRO A 50 -15.96 19.99 5.80
C PRO A 50 -15.47 18.62 6.29
N ASP A 51 -16.08 17.53 5.82
CA ASP A 51 -15.68 16.17 6.22
C ASP A 51 -14.30 15.77 5.63
N CYS A 52 -13.96 16.25 4.42
CA CYS A 52 -12.60 16.05 3.87
C CYS A 52 -11.55 16.74 4.74
N ARG A 53 -11.79 18.00 5.12
CA ARG A 53 -10.86 18.76 5.99
C ARG A 53 -10.75 18.17 7.38
N GLU A 54 -11.84 17.67 7.95
CA GLU A 54 -11.82 16.98 9.22
C GLU A 54 -11.03 15.67 9.12
N PHE A 55 -11.18 14.91 8.02
CA PHE A 55 -10.38 13.71 7.78
C PHE A 55 -8.89 14.04 7.62
N GLU A 56 -8.53 15.06 6.84
CA GLU A 56 -7.15 15.53 6.68
C GLU A 56 -6.54 15.92 8.03
N LYS A 57 -7.27 16.67 8.84
CA LYS A 57 -6.85 17.08 10.18
C LYS A 57 -6.63 15.90 11.12
N LEU A 58 -7.61 15.01 11.24
CA LEU A 58 -7.52 13.84 12.11
C LEU A 58 -6.41 12.89 11.67
N LEU A 59 -6.20 12.72 10.36
CA LEU A 59 -5.12 11.91 9.85
C LEU A 59 -3.74 12.55 10.11
N ALA A 60 -3.64 13.89 10.01
CA ALA A 60 -2.43 14.62 10.38
C ALA A 60 -2.09 14.44 11.88
N GLU A 61 -3.10 14.57 12.75
CA GLU A 61 -2.96 14.31 14.19
C GLU A 61 -2.56 12.86 14.48
N TYR A 62 -3.20 11.89 13.81
CA TYR A 62 -2.91 10.46 13.97
C TYR A 62 -1.48 10.10 13.56
N LEU A 63 -1.00 10.67 12.47
CA LEU A 63 0.36 10.42 11.95
C LEU A 63 1.42 11.24 12.68
N GLY A 64 1.07 12.42 13.19
CA GLY A 64 2.02 13.37 13.76
C GLY A 64 2.75 14.19 12.70
N VAL A 65 2.07 14.61 11.64
CA VAL A 65 2.59 15.40 10.52
C VAL A 65 1.84 16.71 10.38
N ARG A 66 2.43 17.69 9.68
CA ARG A 66 1.79 19.00 9.50
C ARG A 66 0.74 19.02 8.40
N HIS A 67 0.96 18.31 7.30
CA HIS A 67 0.10 18.38 6.12
C HIS A 67 -0.35 17.01 5.65
N VAL A 68 -1.66 16.89 5.46
CA VAL A 68 -2.32 15.78 4.78
C VAL A 68 -3.21 16.36 3.68
N LEU A 69 -3.05 15.88 2.46
CA LEU A 69 -3.85 16.30 1.30
C LEU A 69 -4.66 15.09 0.81
N PHE A 70 -5.96 15.06 1.09
CA PHE A 70 -6.84 13.97 0.66
C PHE A 70 -7.13 14.08 -0.84
N VAL A 71 -6.88 12.99 -1.56
CA VAL A 71 -6.97 12.91 -3.02
C VAL A 71 -7.70 11.64 -3.47
N THR A 72 -7.96 11.54 -4.78
CA THR A 72 -8.79 10.48 -5.36
C THR A 72 -8.18 9.07 -5.28
N SER A 73 -6.85 8.95 -5.15
CA SER A 73 -6.16 7.66 -5.03
C SER A 73 -4.70 7.85 -4.58
N ALA A 74 -4.06 6.78 -4.13
CA ALA A 74 -2.60 6.77 -3.93
C ALA A 74 -1.84 7.01 -5.24
N THR A 75 -2.36 6.58 -6.37
CA THR A 75 -1.78 6.87 -7.70
C THR A 75 -1.72 8.37 -7.96
N ALA A 76 -2.81 9.09 -7.67
CA ALA A 76 -2.84 10.55 -7.75
C ALA A 76 -1.87 11.20 -6.74
N ALA A 77 -1.78 10.66 -5.53
CA ALA A 77 -0.83 11.14 -4.51
C ALA A 77 0.63 10.98 -4.97
N LEU A 78 1.00 9.82 -5.53
CA LEU A 78 2.33 9.54 -6.08
C LEU A 78 2.66 10.46 -7.27
N GLU A 79 1.72 10.67 -8.20
CA GLU A 79 1.89 11.63 -9.30
C GLU A 79 2.14 13.05 -8.76
N LEU A 80 1.32 13.49 -7.81
CA LEU A 80 1.43 14.81 -7.20
C LEU A 80 2.74 15.01 -6.43
N ALA A 81 3.28 13.97 -5.78
CA ALA A 81 4.54 14.02 -5.06
C ALA A 81 5.70 14.42 -5.98
N PHE A 82 5.82 13.77 -7.13
CA PHE A 82 6.85 14.09 -8.13
C PHE A 82 6.56 15.42 -8.83
N ARG A 83 5.30 15.69 -9.15
CA ARG A 83 4.89 16.92 -9.83
C ARG A 83 5.13 18.16 -8.97
N ALA A 84 4.87 18.10 -7.69
CA ALA A 84 5.11 19.21 -6.77
C ALA A 84 6.60 19.55 -6.66
N LYS A 85 7.49 18.58 -6.77
CA LYS A 85 8.93 18.81 -6.76
C LYS A 85 9.46 19.34 -8.10
N ALA A 86 8.74 19.10 -9.21
CA ALA A 86 9.06 19.58 -10.54
C ALA A 86 10.49 19.23 -11.02
N PHE A 87 10.86 17.99 -10.93
CA PHE A 87 12.15 17.51 -11.44
C PHE A 87 12.28 17.70 -12.95
N PRO A 88 13.49 17.92 -13.48
CA PRO A 88 13.74 18.00 -14.92
C PRO A 88 13.27 16.72 -15.63
N ALA A 89 12.64 16.85 -16.79
CA ALA A 89 12.23 15.71 -17.61
C ALA A 89 13.44 14.80 -17.94
N GLY A 90 13.24 13.48 -17.88
CA GLY A 90 14.28 12.48 -18.12
C GLY A 90 15.18 12.21 -16.90
N SER A 91 14.95 12.88 -15.75
CA SER A 91 15.57 12.49 -14.48
C SER A 91 15.11 11.09 -14.07
N GLU A 92 15.93 10.42 -13.26
CA GLU A 92 15.72 9.02 -12.89
C GLU A 92 15.18 8.87 -11.46
N VAL A 93 14.23 7.94 -11.30
CA VAL A 93 13.66 7.55 -10.00
C VAL A 93 13.90 6.07 -9.78
N ILE A 94 14.53 5.71 -8.66
CA ILE A 94 14.73 4.32 -8.25
C ILE A 94 13.45 3.81 -7.60
N VAL A 95 12.90 2.71 -8.13
CA VAL A 95 11.64 2.09 -7.72
C VAL A 95 11.87 0.59 -7.49
N PRO A 96 11.35 -0.03 -6.42
CA PRO A 96 11.45 -1.48 -6.28
C PRO A 96 10.69 -2.18 -7.41
N ASP A 97 11.27 -3.23 -7.96
CA ASP A 97 10.67 -4.02 -9.04
C ASP A 97 9.43 -4.80 -8.56
N PHE A 98 9.38 -5.15 -7.27
CA PHE A 98 8.23 -5.83 -6.67
C PHE A 98 7.29 -4.83 -5.99
N THR A 99 6.48 -4.15 -6.79
CA THR A 99 5.48 -3.19 -6.32
C THR A 99 4.24 -3.18 -7.21
N TYR A 100 3.20 -2.46 -6.77
CA TYR A 100 2.10 -2.10 -7.64
C TYR A 100 2.55 -1.00 -8.62
N THR A 101 2.06 -1.07 -9.85
CA THR A 101 2.46 -0.17 -10.95
C THR A 101 2.38 1.33 -10.61
N SER A 102 1.53 1.74 -9.66
CA SER A 102 1.34 3.16 -9.31
C SER A 102 2.61 3.84 -8.80
N THR A 103 3.50 3.11 -8.10
CA THR A 103 4.79 3.65 -7.64
C THR A 103 5.65 4.11 -8.83
N ALA A 104 5.69 3.31 -9.89
CA ALA A 104 6.38 3.65 -11.14
C ALA A 104 5.61 4.70 -11.96
N LEU A 105 4.28 4.59 -12.06
CA LEU A 105 3.43 5.52 -12.81
C LEU A 105 3.54 6.95 -12.29
N GLY A 106 3.67 7.15 -10.96
CA GLY A 106 3.86 8.48 -10.39
C GLY A 106 5.04 9.23 -11.01
N ALA A 107 6.16 8.53 -11.24
CA ALA A 107 7.33 9.08 -11.93
C ALA A 107 7.06 9.26 -13.44
N LEU A 108 6.51 8.25 -14.11
CA LEU A 108 6.29 8.27 -15.56
C LEU A 108 5.33 9.37 -16.00
N TYR A 109 4.28 9.67 -15.26
CA TYR A 109 3.34 10.77 -15.55
C TYR A 109 4.02 12.16 -15.49
N ASN A 110 5.17 12.25 -14.83
CA ASN A 110 5.98 13.45 -14.75
C ASN A 110 7.17 13.46 -15.71
N ASN A 111 7.15 12.63 -16.74
CA ASN A 111 8.22 12.47 -17.72
C ASN A 111 9.58 12.09 -17.10
N LEU A 112 9.57 11.40 -15.95
CA LEU A 112 10.76 10.85 -15.32
C LEU A 112 10.99 9.42 -15.82
N ARG A 113 12.22 8.94 -15.68
CA ARG A 113 12.61 7.57 -16.01
C ARG A 113 12.58 6.71 -14.76
N VAL A 114 12.00 5.53 -14.86
CA VAL A 114 12.03 4.53 -13.80
C VAL A 114 13.29 3.67 -13.94
N VAL A 115 14.02 3.54 -12.84
CA VAL A 115 15.13 2.60 -12.67
C VAL A 115 14.67 1.55 -11.66
N LEU A 116 14.52 0.31 -12.11
CA LEU A 116 14.07 -0.78 -11.25
C LEU A 116 15.20 -1.24 -10.34
N ALA A 117 14.88 -1.45 -9.07
CA ALA A 117 15.79 -2.00 -8.06
C ALA A 117 15.27 -3.33 -7.54
N ASP A 118 16.19 -4.25 -7.28
CA ASP A 118 15.88 -5.56 -6.71
C ASP A 118 15.37 -5.43 -5.27
N VAL A 119 14.64 -6.44 -4.81
CA VAL A 119 14.06 -6.47 -3.47
C VAL A 119 14.64 -7.61 -2.63
N ARG A 120 14.44 -7.54 -1.34
CA ARG A 120 14.80 -8.61 -0.40
C ARG A 120 13.95 -9.84 -0.65
N PRO A 121 14.55 -11.04 -0.73
CA PRO A 121 13.83 -12.28 -1.02
C PRO A 121 12.97 -12.79 0.15
N ASP A 122 13.12 -12.22 1.34
CA ASP A 122 12.46 -12.64 2.57
C ASP A 122 11.18 -11.84 2.90
N ASN A 123 11.02 -10.61 2.35
CA ASN A 123 9.85 -9.79 2.64
C ASN A 123 9.41 -8.86 1.50
N GLY A 124 10.13 -8.82 0.38
CA GLY A 124 9.77 -8.00 -0.78
C GLY A 124 10.04 -6.50 -0.65
N SER A 125 10.68 -6.05 0.43
CA SER A 125 11.11 -4.65 0.60
C SER A 125 12.30 -4.34 -0.31
N LEU A 126 12.47 -3.07 -0.69
CA LEU A 126 13.61 -2.59 -1.45
C LEU A 126 14.94 -3.04 -0.81
N ASP A 127 15.82 -3.70 -1.57
CA ASP A 127 17.15 -4.09 -1.10
C ASP A 127 18.08 -2.86 -1.11
N VAL A 128 18.28 -2.30 0.07
CA VAL A 128 19.12 -1.10 0.25
C VAL A 128 20.54 -1.28 -0.31
N SER A 129 21.09 -2.48 -0.23
CA SER A 129 22.46 -2.79 -0.73
C SER A 129 22.60 -2.64 -2.25
N LYS A 130 21.48 -2.54 -2.97
CA LYS A 130 21.46 -2.39 -4.43
C LYS A 130 21.29 -0.94 -4.87
N ILE A 131 20.86 -0.03 -4.01
CA ILE A 131 20.48 1.34 -4.38
C ILE A 131 21.67 2.12 -4.95
N GLU A 132 22.81 2.15 -4.26
CA GLU A 132 23.94 3.00 -4.65
C GLU A 132 24.50 2.70 -6.05
N LYS A 133 24.42 1.43 -6.48
CA LYS A 133 24.85 1.01 -7.81
C LYS A 133 23.98 1.56 -8.94
N LEU A 134 22.75 1.93 -8.63
CA LEU A 134 21.76 2.45 -9.57
C LEU A 134 21.79 3.98 -9.66
N ILE A 135 22.48 4.65 -8.75
CA ILE A 135 22.56 6.10 -8.71
C ILE A 135 23.47 6.60 -9.85
N THR A 136 22.94 7.51 -10.66
CA THR A 136 23.64 8.21 -11.72
C THR A 136 23.54 9.73 -11.52
N GLY A 137 24.21 10.51 -12.34
CA GLY A 137 24.06 11.96 -12.33
C GLY A 137 22.67 12.49 -12.71
N ARG A 138 21.75 11.60 -13.11
CA ARG A 138 20.35 11.93 -13.40
C ARG A 138 19.38 11.47 -12.32
N THR A 139 19.83 10.67 -11.38
CA THR A 139 18.96 10.19 -10.29
C THR A 139 18.57 11.33 -9.38
N VAL A 140 17.28 11.52 -9.16
CA VAL A 140 16.71 12.61 -8.35
C VAL A 140 15.89 12.13 -7.18
N ALA A 141 15.42 10.87 -7.20
CA ALA A 141 14.57 10.34 -6.13
C ALA A 141 14.69 8.83 -5.97
N ILE A 142 14.29 8.38 -4.78
CA ILE A 142 14.05 6.98 -4.44
C ILE A 142 12.59 6.86 -3.99
N ALA A 143 11.87 5.83 -4.47
CA ALA A 143 10.48 5.58 -4.10
C ALA A 143 10.34 4.21 -3.40
N PRO A 144 10.71 4.07 -2.11
CA PRO A 144 10.53 2.84 -1.36
C PRO A 144 9.06 2.53 -1.14
N VAL A 145 8.74 1.25 -0.92
CA VAL A 145 7.38 0.74 -0.70
C VAL A 145 7.33 -0.11 0.57
N ASP A 146 6.34 0.14 1.41
CA ASP A 146 6.03 -0.69 2.59
C ASP A 146 5.17 -1.89 2.17
N TYR A 147 5.80 -2.87 1.50
CA TYR A 147 5.08 -4.04 1.03
C TYR A 147 4.50 -4.85 2.20
N ALA A 148 3.27 -5.34 2.05
CA ALA A 148 2.51 -6.11 3.05
C ALA A 148 2.20 -5.37 4.37
N GLY A 149 2.49 -4.06 4.44
CA GLY A 149 2.42 -3.27 5.66
C GLY A 149 3.68 -3.39 6.53
N ILE A 150 4.75 -3.94 5.98
CA ILE A 150 6.06 -4.02 6.62
C ILE A 150 6.85 -2.77 6.21
N PRO A 151 7.24 -1.91 7.15
CA PRO A 151 8.03 -0.73 6.84
C PRO A 151 9.36 -1.08 6.16
N ALA A 152 9.72 -0.32 5.12
CA ALA A 152 11.03 -0.40 4.49
C ALA A 152 12.13 0.07 5.46
N ASP A 153 13.39 -0.27 5.20
CA ASP A 153 14.54 0.23 5.98
C ASP A 153 14.80 1.73 5.67
N MET A 154 13.94 2.57 6.26
CA MET A 154 13.91 4.00 5.97
C MET A 154 15.16 4.74 6.46
N ASP A 155 15.81 4.28 7.53
CA ASP A 155 17.03 4.92 8.01
C ASP A 155 18.15 4.78 6.98
N SER A 156 18.39 3.58 6.48
CA SER A 156 19.40 3.33 5.46
C SER A 156 19.07 4.02 4.13
N ILE A 157 17.80 4.03 3.73
CA ILE A 157 17.34 4.72 2.52
C ILE A 157 17.56 6.24 2.64
N ASN A 158 17.18 6.83 3.77
CA ASN A 158 17.36 8.26 4.03
C ASN A 158 18.84 8.65 4.12
N GLU A 159 19.70 7.80 4.70
CA GLU A 159 21.14 8.02 4.72
C GLU A 159 21.73 8.07 3.30
N ILE A 160 21.34 7.14 2.42
CA ILE A 160 21.74 7.14 1.03
C ILE A 160 21.20 8.39 0.32
N ALA A 161 19.92 8.70 0.50
CA ALA A 161 19.29 9.86 -0.10
C ALA A 161 20.00 11.17 0.31
N GLN A 162 20.32 11.34 1.59
CA GLN A 162 21.05 12.49 2.09
C GLN A 162 22.45 12.61 1.49
N ARG A 163 23.22 11.51 1.42
CA ARG A 163 24.56 11.50 0.83
C ARG A 163 24.59 11.93 -0.64
N HIS A 164 23.53 11.61 -1.38
CA HIS A 164 23.43 11.84 -2.81
C HIS A 164 22.50 13.00 -3.20
N GLY A 165 21.89 13.69 -2.21
CA GLY A 165 20.94 14.79 -2.46
C GLY A 165 19.66 14.34 -3.16
N LEU A 166 19.19 13.12 -2.89
CA LEU A 166 18.00 12.54 -3.49
C LEU A 166 16.76 12.81 -2.66
N TYR A 167 15.61 12.93 -3.32
CA TYR A 167 14.29 13.07 -2.70
C TYR A 167 13.70 11.69 -2.42
N VAL A 168 12.98 11.54 -1.30
CA VAL A 168 12.35 10.28 -0.94
C VAL A 168 10.84 10.40 -1.01
N VAL A 169 10.22 9.62 -1.92
CA VAL A 169 8.76 9.49 -2.05
C VAL A 169 8.35 8.12 -1.52
N HIS A 170 7.89 8.07 -0.28
CA HIS A 170 7.56 6.82 0.40
C HIS A 170 6.16 6.35 0.06
N ASP A 171 6.03 5.23 -0.63
CA ASP A 171 4.75 4.59 -0.91
C ASP A 171 4.29 3.76 0.30
N THR A 172 3.50 4.38 1.14
CA THR A 172 2.90 3.81 2.35
C THR A 172 1.47 3.30 2.12
N ALA A 173 1.11 3.02 0.86
CA ALA A 173 -0.24 2.59 0.48
C ALA A 173 -0.74 1.32 1.19
N GLN A 174 0.13 0.58 1.84
CA GLN A 174 -0.20 -0.65 2.57
C GLN A 174 0.07 -0.57 4.08
N SER A 175 0.59 0.55 4.61
CA SER A 175 1.19 0.57 5.95
C SER A 175 0.56 1.54 6.94
N ILE A 176 -0.68 2.01 6.71
CA ILE A 176 -1.35 2.90 7.66
C ILE A 176 -1.43 2.28 9.07
N GLY A 177 -0.84 2.96 10.05
CA GLY A 177 -0.73 2.50 11.45
C GLY A 177 0.45 1.56 11.72
N ALA A 178 1.25 1.19 10.72
CA ALA A 178 2.53 0.52 10.94
C ALA A 178 3.55 1.48 11.58
N VAL A 179 4.53 0.91 12.28
CA VAL A 179 5.54 1.67 13.04
C VAL A 179 6.94 1.19 12.66
N TYR A 180 7.85 2.13 12.45
CA TYR A 180 9.28 1.91 12.27
C TYR A 180 10.06 2.68 13.33
N ARG A 181 10.80 1.97 14.20
CA ARG A 181 11.59 2.55 15.29
C ARG A 181 10.79 3.55 16.13
N GLY A 182 9.55 3.18 16.48
CA GLY A 182 8.66 4.00 17.31
C GLY A 182 7.98 5.17 16.59
N LYS A 183 8.19 5.35 15.28
CA LYS A 183 7.54 6.37 14.44
C LYS A 183 6.53 5.73 13.49
N ARG A 184 5.37 6.33 13.34
CA ARG A 184 4.37 5.87 12.35
C ARG A 184 4.90 6.05 10.93
N THR A 185 4.60 5.10 10.03
CA THR A 185 4.80 5.28 8.60
C THR A 185 4.01 6.49 8.12
N GLY A 186 4.54 7.19 7.12
CA GLY A 186 4.02 8.51 6.71
C GLY A 186 4.85 9.70 7.22
N THR A 187 5.74 9.49 8.23
CA THR A 187 6.60 10.53 8.82
C THR A 187 8.08 10.34 8.53
N LEU A 188 8.44 9.40 7.66
CA LEU A 188 9.80 8.89 7.53
C LEU A 188 10.52 9.36 6.25
N ALA A 189 9.89 10.21 5.44
CA ALA A 189 10.40 10.65 4.14
C ALA A 189 10.01 12.10 3.86
N ASP A 190 10.50 12.67 2.76
CA ASP A 190 10.11 14.02 2.32
C ASP A 190 8.62 14.10 2.03
N VAL A 191 8.08 13.06 1.37
CA VAL A 191 6.65 12.86 1.10
C VAL A 191 6.29 11.39 1.27
N SER A 192 5.13 11.13 1.86
CA SER A 192 4.54 9.79 1.94
C SER A 192 3.16 9.77 1.29
N THR A 193 2.73 8.58 0.79
CA THR A 193 1.45 8.46 0.08
C THR A 193 0.64 7.27 0.59
N PHE A 194 -0.58 7.51 1.03
CA PHE A 194 -1.50 6.49 1.52
C PHE A 194 -2.59 6.15 0.49
N SER A 195 -3.08 4.91 0.54
CA SER A 195 -4.24 4.44 -0.22
C SER A 195 -5.40 4.12 0.70
N PHE A 196 -6.60 4.56 0.31
CA PHE A 196 -7.86 4.24 0.97
C PHE A 196 -8.79 3.46 0.03
N HIS A 197 -8.22 2.75 -0.94
CA HIS A 197 -8.95 1.81 -1.80
C HIS A 197 -9.65 0.74 -0.96
N GLY A 198 -10.75 0.16 -1.47
CA GLY A 198 -11.56 -0.87 -0.80
C GLY A 198 -10.81 -2.07 -0.24
N THR A 199 -9.58 -2.35 -0.69
CA THR A 199 -8.75 -3.45 -0.19
C THR A 199 -7.83 -3.06 1.00
N LYS A 200 -7.76 -1.79 1.37
CA LYS A 200 -6.82 -1.31 2.39
C LYS A 200 -7.37 -1.46 3.80
N ASN A 201 -6.50 -1.33 4.80
CA ASN A 201 -6.87 -1.45 6.21
C ASN A 201 -7.83 -0.36 6.66
N LEU A 202 -7.70 0.84 6.11
CA LEU A 202 -8.67 1.93 6.14
C LEU A 202 -9.19 2.16 4.73
N THR A 203 -10.49 2.25 4.56
CA THR A 203 -11.07 2.46 3.22
C THR A 203 -12.05 3.62 3.17
N THR A 204 -12.00 4.36 2.07
CA THR A 204 -13.06 5.28 1.63
C THR A 204 -13.76 4.80 0.36
N GLY A 205 -13.61 3.49 0.02
CA GLY A 205 -13.99 2.92 -1.28
C GLY A 205 -12.91 3.18 -2.31
N GLU A 206 -12.75 4.41 -2.71
CA GLU A 206 -11.63 4.98 -3.46
C GLU A 206 -11.09 6.20 -2.73
N GLY A 207 -9.77 6.36 -2.68
CA GLY A 207 -9.11 7.49 -2.04
C GLY A 207 -7.62 7.27 -1.83
N GLY A 208 -6.95 8.37 -1.50
CA GLY A 208 -5.55 8.40 -1.11
C GLY A 208 -5.21 9.69 -0.40
N ALA A 209 -4.02 9.77 0.16
CA ALA A 209 -3.50 11.00 0.71
C ALA A 209 -2.02 11.17 0.37
N LEU A 210 -1.62 12.42 0.15
CA LEU A 210 -0.23 12.85 0.17
C LEU A 210 0.03 13.48 1.53
N VAL A 211 1.15 13.14 2.14
CA VAL A 211 1.54 13.55 3.50
C VAL A 211 2.94 14.12 3.47
N THR A 212 3.16 15.26 4.10
CA THR A 212 4.46 15.91 4.16
C THR A 212 4.55 16.92 5.31
N ASP A 213 5.78 17.22 5.75
CA ASP A 213 6.08 18.34 6.65
C ASP A 213 6.62 19.58 5.89
N ASP A 214 6.73 19.51 4.56
CA ASP A 214 7.19 20.62 3.72
C ASP A 214 6.01 21.53 3.33
N ASP A 215 5.98 22.76 3.87
CA ASP A 215 4.94 23.76 3.59
C ASP A 215 4.87 24.12 2.11
N VAL A 216 6.02 24.17 1.41
CA VAL A 216 6.09 24.55 -0.01
C VAL A 216 5.47 23.45 -0.88
N ILE A 217 5.80 22.19 -0.58
CA ILE A 217 5.21 21.03 -1.27
C ILE A 217 3.71 20.97 -1.01
N ALA A 218 3.27 21.15 0.25
CA ALA A 218 1.86 21.10 0.60
C ALA A 218 1.04 22.16 -0.15
N GLU A 219 1.51 23.42 -0.15
CA GLU A 219 0.83 24.51 -0.87
C GLU A 219 0.77 24.24 -2.38
N ARG A 220 1.85 23.74 -2.96
CA ARG A 220 1.86 23.40 -4.38
C ARG A 220 0.90 22.25 -4.71
N VAL A 221 0.82 21.23 -3.87
CA VAL A 221 -0.13 20.11 -4.05
C VAL A 221 -1.59 20.59 -3.96
N LYS A 222 -1.91 21.56 -3.08
CA LYS A 222 -3.25 22.16 -3.03
C LYS A 222 -3.65 22.78 -4.38
N VAL A 223 -2.73 23.48 -5.02
CA VAL A 223 -2.95 24.05 -6.36
C VAL A 223 -3.12 22.94 -7.41
N LEU A 224 -2.18 22.00 -7.45
CA LEU A 224 -2.15 20.94 -8.46
C LEU A 224 -3.35 20.00 -8.39
N ARG A 225 -3.81 19.63 -7.17
CA ARG A 225 -4.99 18.76 -6.99
C ARG A 225 -6.31 19.43 -7.37
N GLU A 226 -6.36 20.77 -7.44
CA GLU A 226 -7.54 21.56 -7.78
C GLU A 226 -7.37 22.25 -9.16
N LYS A 227 -6.94 21.50 -10.15
CA LYS A 227 -6.88 21.95 -11.55
C LYS A 227 -5.88 23.10 -11.82
N GLY A 228 -4.91 23.30 -10.93
CA GLY A 228 -3.94 24.37 -11.05
C GLY A 228 -4.45 25.75 -10.62
N THR A 229 -5.51 25.81 -9.78
CA THR A 229 -6.08 27.06 -9.31
C THR A 229 -5.54 27.46 -7.94
N ASP A 230 -5.51 28.78 -7.66
CA ASP A 230 -5.24 29.35 -6.33
C ASP A 230 -6.50 29.47 -5.46
N LYS A 231 -7.58 28.79 -5.82
CA LYS A 231 -8.90 28.85 -5.17
C LYS A 231 -8.86 28.61 -3.66
N HIS A 232 -7.96 27.73 -3.19
CA HIS A 232 -7.80 27.48 -1.76
C HIS A 232 -7.32 28.73 -0.98
N SER A 233 -6.38 29.50 -1.54
CA SER A 233 -5.92 30.78 -0.98
C SER A 233 -7.03 31.82 -0.95
N PHE A 234 -7.87 31.84 -1.99
CA PHE A 234 -9.04 32.70 -2.06
C PHE A 234 -10.05 32.44 -0.94
N LEU A 235 -10.30 31.18 -0.60
CA LEU A 235 -11.25 30.81 0.46
C LEU A 235 -10.73 31.09 1.87
N THR A 236 -9.41 31.09 2.07
CA THR A 236 -8.78 31.27 3.40
C THR A 236 -8.40 32.70 3.70
N ASP A 237 -8.11 33.54 2.71
CA ASP A 237 -7.46 34.85 2.86
C ASP A 237 -8.44 36.03 2.88
N ASN A 238 -9.77 35.80 2.90
CA ASN A 238 -10.81 36.84 2.86
C ASN A 238 -10.61 37.89 1.76
N ARG A 239 -9.81 37.60 0.75
CA ARG A 239 -9.54 38.49 -0.39
C ARG A 239 -10.77 38.47 -1.29
N THR A 240 -11.60 39.46 -1.13
CA THR A 240 -12.94 39.62 -1.71
C THR A 240 -12.95 39.96 -3.20
N ARG A 241 -11.99 39.45 -3.98
CA ARG A 241 -11.99 39.71 -5.44
C ARG A 241 -13.02 38.91 -6.23
N GLY A 242 -13.63 37.86 -5.62
CA GLY A 242 -14.73 37.10 -6.24
C GLY A 242 -14.30 36.19 -7.39
N TYR A 243 -12.98 36.03 -7.65
CA TYR A 243 -12.44 35.15 -8.69
C TYR A 243 -11.12 34.52 -8.24
N TYR A 244 -10.79 33.38 -8.84
CA TYR A 244 -9.54 32.65 -8.69
C TYR A 244 -8.80 32.61 -10.05
N GLU A 245 -7.49 32.34 -10.02
CA GLU A 245 -6.66 32.25 -11.21
C GLU A 245 -6.19 30.80 -11.43
N TYR A 246 -5.91 30.47 -12.68
CA TYR A 246 -5.18 29.25 -13.05
C TYR A 246 -3.69 29.59 -13.10
N ILE A 247 -2.93 29.09 -12.15
CA ILE A 247 -1.52 29.43 -11.94
C ILE A 247 -0.56 28.29 -12.26
N ASP A 248 -1.07 27.07 -12.48
CA ASP A 248 -0.32 25.90 -12.90
C ASP A 248 -1.23 24.94 -13.69
N THR A 249 -0.64 23.92 -14.32
CA THR A 249 -1.38 22.80 -14.90
C THR A 249 -1.67 21.77 -13.80
N GLY A 250 -2.89 21.66 -13.35
CA GLY A 250 -3.34 20.68 -12.35
C GLY A 250 -4.29 19.64 -12.92
N ASN A 251 -4.86 18.83 -12.02
CA ASN A 251 -5.89 17.87 -12.36
C ASN A 251 -7.00 17.88 -11.29
N SER A 252 -8.11 17.22 -11.55
CA SER A 252 -9.23 17.12 -10.60
C SER A 252 -9.01 15.92 -9.67
N TYR A 253 -8.14 16.12 -8.66
CA TYR A 253 -7.80 15.09 -7.68
C TYR A 253 -8.41 15.33 -6.30
N VAL A 254 -9.24 16.32 -6.14
CA VAL A 254 -9.97 16.60 -4.90
C VAL A 254 -11.02 15.53 -4.66
N GLN A 255 -11.03 14.95 -3.46
CA GLN A 255 -11.94 13.85 -3.11
C GLN A 255 -13.28 14.36 -2.62
N SER A 256 -14.37 13.62 -2.88
CA SER A 256 -15.73 13.92 -2.45
C SER A 256 -15.87 14.02 -0.93
N ASN A 257 -16.68 14.96 -0.45
CA ASN A 257 -16.99 15.12 0.96
C ASN A 257 -17.69 13.88 1.57
N ILE A 258 -18.46 13.15 0.77
CA ILE A 258 -19.09 11.89 1.20
C ILE A 258 -18.01 10.87 1.62
N LEU A 259 -16.93 10.77 0.85
CA LEU A 259 -15.82 9.86 1.15
C LEU A 259 -14.93 10.39 2.27
N GLY A 260 -14.87 11.72 2.45
CA GLY A 260 -14.28 12.34 3.64
C GLY A 260 -14.99 11.90 4.92
N ALA A 261 -16.32 11.90 4.93
CA ALA A 261 -17.11 11.46 6.07
C ALA A 261 -16.86 9.98 6.43
N LEU A 262 -16.76 9.12 5.42
CA LEU A 262 -16.37 7.71 5.60
C LEU A 262 -14.93 7.61 6.16
N GLY A 263 -14.00 8.40 5.65
CA GLY A 263 -12.62 8.45 6.11
C GLY A 263 -12.50 8.78 7.61
N VAL A 264 -13.30 9.74 8.09
CA VAL A 264 -13.35 10.14 9.50
C VAL A 264 -13.74 8.96 10.41
N THR A 265 -14.79 8.20 10.05
CA THR A 265 -15.23 7.06 10.87
C THR A 265 -14.28 5.88 10.79
N GLN A 266 -13.73 5.60 9.63
CA GLN A 266 -12.74 4.56 9.41
C GLN A 266 -11.44 4.83 10.19
N LEU A 267 -10.97 6.07 10.22
CA LEU A 267 -9.75 6.44 10.95
C LEU A 267 -9.92 6.25 12.47
N LYS A 268 -11.06 6.58 13.03
CA LYS A 268 -11.34 6.41 14.46
C LYS A 268 -11.24 4.97 14.95
N LYS A 269 -11.35 3.99 14.06
CA LYS A 269 -11.29 2.56 14.38
C LYS A 269 -10.07 1.84 13.81
N ILE A 270 -9.12 2.54 13.18
CA ILE A 270 -8.00 1.90 12.47
C ILE A 270 -7.13 1.05 13.40
N ASP A 271 -6.79 1.54 14.59
CA ASP A 271 -5.95 0.80 15.53
C ASP A 271 -6.65 -0.48 16.02
N ARG A 272 -7.97 -0.44 16.25
CA ARG A 272 -8.77 -1.63 16.55
C ARG A 272 -8.76 -2.62 15.38
N MET A 273 -8.94 -2.15 14.15
CA MET A 273 -8.93 -3.01 12.96
C MET A 273 -7.55 -3.65 12.73
N ASN A 274 -6.46 -2.90 12.92
CA ASN A 274 -5.11 -3.43 12.85
C ASN A 274 -4.81 -4.41 13.99
N GLY A 275 -5.33 -4.17 15.20
CA GLY A 275 -5.25 -5.09 16.34
C GLY A 275 -5.89 -6.45 16.04
N ILE A 276 -7.10 -6.47 15.47
CA ILE A 276 -7.78 -7.71 15.05
C ILE A 276 -6.97 -8.45 13.98
N ARG A 277 -6.40 -7.73 13.00
CA ARG A 277 -5.50 -8.34 11.98
C ARG A 277 -4.27 -8.97 12.63
N ALA A 278 -3.66 -8.30 13.61
CA ALA A 278 -2.51 -8.82 14.34
C ALA A 278 -2.86 -10.07 15.16
N GLU A 279 -4.04 -10.15 15.74
CA GLU A 279 -4.53 -11.35 16.44
C GLU A 279 -4.70 -12.55 15.51
N ILE A 280 -5.33 -12.33 14.34
CA ILE A 280 -5.48 -13.38 13.31
C ILE A 280 -4.11 -13.81 12.78
N ALA A 281 -3.21 -12.87 12.52
CA ALA A 281 -1.87 -13.17 12.03
C ALA A 281 -1.07 -13.99 13.06
N ARG A 282 -1.11 -13.64 14.35
CA ARG A 282 -0.50 -14.44 15.42
C ARG A 282 -1.06 -15.85 15.44
N TYR A 283 -2.39 -16.01 15.40
CA TYR A 283 -3.01 -17.32 15.32
C TYR A 283 -2.48 -18.16 14.16
N TYR A 284 -2.32 -17.56 12.97
CA TYR A 284 -1.74 -18.26 11.82
C TYR A 284 -0.26 -18.64 12.05
N LEU A 285 0.53 -17.73 12.62
CA LEU A 285 1.94 -18.01 12.94
C LEU A 285 2.08 -19.17 13.95
N ASP A 286 1.25 -19.17 14.99
CA ASP A 286 1.25 -20.21 16.01
C ASP A 286 0.83 -21.58 15.45
N GLU A 287 -0.23 -21.61 14.64
CA GLU A 287 -0.80 -22.86 14.10
C GLU A 287 -0.02 -23.43 12.93
N LEU A 288 0.64 -22.58 12.13
CA LEU A 288 1.34 -22.98 10.90
C LEU A 288 2.86 -22.97 11.08
N GLY A 289 3.37 -22.47 12.19
CA GLY A 289 4.79 -22.45 12.49
C GLY A 289 5.40 -23.86 12.54
N GLY A 290 6.60 -24.03 11.98
CA GLY A 290 7.31 -25.30 11.96
C GLY A 290 6.85 -26.30 10.90
N ILE A 291 5.87 -25.96 10.06
CA ILE A 291 5.48 -26.79 8.91
C ILE A 291 6.61 -26.77 7.88
N SER A 292 7.14 -27.96 7.55
CA SER A 292 8.21 -28.10 6.57
C SER A 292 7.80 -27.60 5.19
N GLY A 293 8.61 -26.75 4.56
CA GLY A 293 8.34 -26.16 3.23
C GLY A 293 7.44 -24.94 3.25
N LEU A 294 7.11 -24.42 4.44
CA LEU A 294 6.33 -23.21 4.65
C LEU A 294 7.14 -22.21 5.49
N ASP A 295 7.41 -21.04 4.94
CA ASP A 295 8.01 -19.90 5.63
C ASP A 295 7.05 -18.70 5.66
N PHE A 296 7.39 -17.67 6.44
CA PHE A 296 6.63 -16.44 6.54
C PHE A 296 7.45 -15.22 6.13
N LEU A 297 6.80 -14.10 5.85
CA LEU A 297 7.51 -12.85 5.58
C LEU A 297 8.31 -12.43 6.80
N HIS A 298 9.56 -12.07 6.58
CA HIS A 298 10.43 -11.55 7.64
C HIS A 298 9.99 -10.12 8.04
N ILE A 299 9.67 -9.92 9.31
CA ILE A 299 9.40 -8.61 9.88
C ILE A 299 10.63 -8.18 10.68
N PRO A 300 11.34 -7.11 10.29
CA PRO A 300 12.48 -6.60 11.04
C PRO A 300 12.10 -6.24 12.47
N GLY A 301 12.99 -6.49 13.43
CA GLY A 301 12.71 -6.31 14.86
C GLY A 301 12.40 -4.86 15.28
N GLU A 302 12.83 -3.89 14.50
CA GLU A 302 12.52 -2.46 14.67
C GLU A 302 11.19 -2.03 14.06
N SER A 303 10.44 -2.94 13.41
CA SER A 303 9.20 -2.67 12.70
C SER A 303 8.00 -3.35 13.35
N GLU A 304 6.88 -2.62 13.40
CA GLU A 304 5.57 -3.14 13.74
C GLU A 304 4.68 -3.05 12.49
N THR A 305 4.34 -4.20 11.92
CA THR A 305 3.48 -4.25 10.73
C THR A 305 2.01 -4.06 11.11
N ASN A 306 1.25 -3.40 10.23
CA ASN A 306 -0.22 -3.30 10.35
C ASN A 306 -0.95 -4.54 9.82
N TRP A 307 -0.22 -5.58 9.41
CA TRP A 307 -0.77 -6.82 8.86
C TRP A 307 -1.74 -6.59 7.69
N HIS A 308 -1.36 -5.72 6.76
CA HIS A 308 -2.16 -5.53 5.54
C HIS A 308 -2.30 -6.83 4.74
N ILE A 309 -1.23 -7.59 4.66
CA ILE A 309 -1.18 -8.90 4.01
C ILE A 309 -0.60 -9.93 4.99
N PHE A 310 -1.18 -11.14 5.04
CA PHE A 310 -0.52 -12.31 5.58
C PHE A 310 0.08 -13.12 4.43
N GLY A 311 1.40 -13.02 4.26
CA GLY A 311 2.15 -13.72 3.23
C GLY A 311 2.79 -14.98 3.75
N ILE A 312 2.72 -16.05 2.95
CA ILE A 312 3.48 -17.28 3.13
C ILE A 312 4.43 -17.47 1.96
N LEU A 313 5.59 -18.07 2.24
CA LEU A 313 6.59 -18.42 1.25
C LEU A 313 6.69 -19.93 1.14
N VAL A 314 6.40 -20.45 -0.05
CA VAL A 314 6.43 -21.89 -0.36
C VAL A 314 7.63 -22.22 -1.25
N GLN A 315 7.85 -23.50 -1.58
CA GLN A 315 8.88 -23.86 -2.56
C GLN A 315 8.50 -23.34 -3.95
N PRO A 316 9.45 -22.79 -4.73
CA PRO A 316 9.15 -22.13 -6.00
C PRO A 316 8.37 -22.97 -7.01
N ASP A 317 8.73 -24.26 -7.12
CA ASP A 317 8.09 -25.22 -8.04
C ASP A 317 6.72 -25.72 -7.56
N GLU A 318 6.34 -25.39 -6.33
CA GLU A 318 5.08 -25.79 -5.70
C GLU A 318 4.04 -24.68 -5.67
N LYS A 319 4.45 -23.42 -5.86
CA LYS A 319 3.61 -22.22 -5.65
C LYS A 319 2.24 -22.31 -6.32
N TYR A 320 2.20 -22.56 -7.62
CA TYR A 320 0.92 -22.55 -8.35
C TYR A 320 0.07 -23.76 -8.01
N TRP A 321 0.70 -24.91 -7.75
CA TRP A 321 -0.02 -26.09 -7.27
C TRP A 321 -0.63 -25.84 -5.88
N VAL A 322 0.12 -25.25 -4.94
CA VAL A 322 -0.38 -24.88 -3.60
C VAL A 322 -1.53 -23.87 -3.73
N LEU A 323 -1.39 -22.87 -4.62
CA LEU A 323 -2.45 -21.90 -4.88
C LEU A 323 -3.75 -22.58 -5.33
N ASP A 324 -3.65 -23.50 -6.30
CA ASP A 324 -4.81 -24.22 -6.82
C ASP A 324 -5.38 -25.21 -5.79
N ALA A 325 -4.52 -25.86 -5.01
CA ALA A 325 -4.95 -26.73 -3.91
C ALA A 325 -5.71 -25.94 -2.82
N LEU A 326 -5.21 -24.78 -2.39
CA LEU A 326 -5.91 -23.91 -1.44
C LEU A 326 -7.29 -23.49 -1.97
N ARG A 327 -7.37 -23.11 -3.23
CA ARG A 327 -8.64 -22.74 -3.87
C ARG A 327 -9.62 -23.92 -3.93
N ALA A 328 -9.13 -25.12 -4.24
CA ALA A 328 -9.93 -26.33 -4.23
C ALA A 328 -10.46 -26.67 -2.82
N GLU A 329 -9.68 -26.36 -1.77
CA GLU A 329 -10.11 -26.50 -0.37
C GLU A 329 -11.09 -25.41 0.09
N GLY A 330 -11.42 -24.42 -0.76
CA GLY A 330 -12.32 -23.31 -0.49
C GLY A 330 -11.63 -22.05 0.06
N ILE A 331 -10.29 -21.95 -0.01
CA ILE A 331 -9.53 -20.80 0.45
C ILE A 331 -9.05 -19.96 -0.75
N LEU A 332 -9.57 -18.74 -0.91
CA LEU A 332 -9.23 -17.88 -2.03
C LEU A 332 -7.86 -17.21 -1.81
N ALA A 333 -6.79 -18.01 -1.83
CA ALA A 333 -5.43 -17.50 -1.84
C ALA A 333 -5.11 -16.75 -3.15
N ASN A 334 -4.14 -15.84 -3.11
CA ASN A 334 -3.76 -15.03 -4.27
C ASN A 334 -2.26 -14.70 -4.27
N VAL A 335 -1.79 -14.09 -5.38
CA VAL A 335 -0.44 -13.56 -5.56
C VAL A 335 -0.52 -12.05 -5.78
N HIS A 336 0.27 -11.26 -5.06
CA HIS A 336 0.50 -9.81 -5.27
C HIS A 336 1.99 -9.50 -5.04
N TYR A 337 2.73 -9.09 -6.04
CA TYR A 337 2.32 -8.74 -7.40
C TYR A 337 3.10 -9.60 -8.40
N THR A 338 2.80 -9.47 -9.71
CA THR A 338 3.77 -9.83 -10.75
C THR A 338 4.85 -8.74 -10.75
N PRO A 339 6.16 -9.07 -10.72
CA PRO A 339 7.24 -8.08 -10.81
C PRO A 339 7.04 -7.12 -11.99
N LEU A 340 7.43 -5.86 -11.85
CA LEU A 340 7.20 -4.86 -12.89
C LEU A 340 7.85 -5.27 -14.21
N HIS A 341 9.12 -5.69 -14.21
CA HIS A 341 9.83 -6.11 -15.42
C HIS A 341 9.19 -7.29 -16.15
N ARG A 342 8.42 -8.14 -15.46
CA ARG A 342 7.66 -9.24 -16.06
C ARG A 342 6.36 -8.79 -16.76
N ASN A 343 5.98 -7.53 -16.66
CA ASN A 343 4.83 -6.96 -17.37
C ASN A 343 5.29 -6.32 -18.68
N ARG A 344 4.54 -6.54 -19.75
CA ARG A 344 4.87 -6.10 -21.11
C ARG A 344 5.31 -4.62 -21.19
N PHE A 345 4.70 -3.75 -20.41
CA PHE A 345 4.98 -2.32 -20.43
C PHE A 345 6.36 -1.97 -19.86
N TYR A 346 6.88 -2.78 -18.95
CA TYR A 346 8.14 -2.57 -18.23
C TYR A 346 9.24 -3.55 -18.60
N SER A 347 9.01 -4.43 -19.57
CA SER A 347 9.90 -5.56 -19.89
C SER A 347 11.30 -5.16 -20.39
N ASP A 348 11.44 -3.92 -20.87
CA ASP A 348 12.73 -3.39 -21.34
C ASP A 348 13.55 -2.73 -20.22
N LEU A 349 13.05 -2.69 -18.97
CA LEU A 349 13.72 -2.00 -17.87
C LEU A 349 14.68 -2.91 -17.08
N ALA A 350 14.45 -4.22 -17.06
CA ALA A 350 15.30 -5.19 -16.39
C ALA A 350 15.01 -6.61 -16.84
N THR A 351 15.91 -7.54 -16.52
CA THR A 351 15.77 -8.99 -16.73
C THR A 351 15.64 -9.74 -15.41
N ASP A 352 15.26 -11.04 -15.48
CA ASP A 352 15.19 -11.91 -14.29
C ASP A 352 16.55 -12.06 -13.59
N GLU A 353 17.63 -12.10 -14.36
CA GLU A 353 19.00 -12.23 -13.87
C GLU A 353 19.47 -10.99 -13.11
N GLU A 354 18.96 -9.81 -13.47
CA GLU A 354 19.24 -8.55 -12.77
C GLU A 354 18.42 -8.40 -11.49
N MET A 355 17.31 -9.15 -11.34
CA MET A 355 16.36 -9.08 -10.24
C MET A 355 16.24 -10.41 -9.45
N PRO A 356 17.35 -11.01 -8.99
CA PRO A 356 17.33 -12.33 -8.38
C PRO A 356 16.53 -12.37 -7.06
N GLY A 357 16.58 -11.31 -6.25
CA GLY A 357 15.81 -11.19 -5.01
C GLY A 357 14.31 -11.14 -5.29
N THR A 358 13.91 -10.30 -6.24
CA THR A 358 12.54 -10.18 -6.73
C THR A 358 12.02 -11.52 -7.25
N MET A 359 12.79 -12.20 -8.09
CA MET A 359 12.38 -13.47 -8.65
C MET A 359 12.28 -14.59 -7.61
N ASN A 360 13.20 -14.61 -6.63
CA ASN A 360 13.13 -15.54 -5.50
C ASN A 360 11.84 -15.27 -4.68
N PHE A 361 11.59 -14.02 -4.30
CA PHE A 361 10.40 -13.64 -3.56
C PHE A 361 9.11 -13.96 -4.32
N PHE A 362 9.03 -13.53 -5.57
CA PHE A 362 7.85 -13.76 -6.43
C PHE A 362 7.55 -15.23 -6.64
N SER A 363 8.59 -16.07 -6.85
CA SER A 363 8.39 -17.50 -7.10
C SER A 363 7.83 -18.27 -5.91
N ARG A 364 7.90 -17.69 -4.70
CA ARG A 364 7.51 -18.33 -3.44
C ARG A 364 6.23 -17.78 -2.83
N LEU A 365 5.95 -16.50 -3.06
CA LEU A 365 4.91 -15.76 -2.33
C LEU A 365 3.49 -16.21 -2.68
N LEU A 366 2.70 -16.49 -1.63
CA LEU A 366 1.24 -16.59 -1.65
C LEU A 366 0.65 -15.77 -0.50
N ARG A 367 -0.56 -15.27 -0.69
CA ARG A 367 -1.32 -14.54 0.35
C ARG A 367 -2.45 -15.42 0.86
N LEU A 368 -2.61 -15.47 2.18
CA LEU A 368 -3.76 -16.06 2.84
C LEU A 368 -4.81 -15.00 3.22
N PRO A 369 -6.08 -15.38 3.40
CA PRO A 369 -7.13 -14.49 3.87
C PRO A 369 -6.78 -13.78 5.17
N LEU A 370 -6.93 -12.44 5.19
CA LEU A 370 -6.73 -11.63 6.39
C LEU A 370 -7.55 -10.35 6.32
N TYR A 371 -8.59 -10.24 7.14
CA TYR A 371 -9.44 -9.05 7.28
C TYR A 371 -10.17 -9.04 8.63
N PRO A 372 -10.59 -7.86 9.17
CA PRO A 372 -11.13 -7.78 10.54
C PRO A 372 -12.40 -8.59 10.79
N SER A 373 -13.24 -8.80 9.78
CA SER A 373 -14.48 -9.58 9.91
C SER A 373 -14.33 -11.09 9.60
N LEU A 374 -13.08 -11.59 9.53
CA LEU A 374 -12.82 -13.03 9.35
C LEU A 374 -13.27 -13.80 10.60
N THR A 375 -14.25 -14.69 10.44
CA THR A 375 -14.81 -15.44 11.58
C THR A 375 -13.83 -16.48 12.12
N VAL A 376 -14.12 -17.01 13.30
CA VAL A 376 -13.32 -18.09 13.92
C VAL A 376 -13.30 -19.31 13.00
N GLU A 377 -14.47 -19.72 12.47
CA GLU A 377 -14.60 -20.86 11.57
C GLU A 377 -13.83 -20.65 10.25
N GLU A 378 -13.86 -19.43 9.71
CA GLU A 378 -13.11 -19.09 8.48
C GLU A 378 -11.60 -19.20 8.70
N ARG A 379 -11.05 -18.62 9.79
CA ARG A 379 -9.61 -18.71 10.08
C ARG A 379 -9.15 -20.13 10.41
N GLU A 380 -9.96 -20.92 11.11
CA GLU A 380 -9.70 -22.35 11.33
C GLU A 380 -9.70 -23.14 10.01
N SER A 381 -10.60 -22.80 9.09
CA SER A 381 -10.66 -23.41 7.77
C SER A 381 -9.38 -23.10 6.95
N VAL A 382 -8.84 -21.88 7.06
CA VAL A 382 -7.56 -21.52 6.42
C VAL A 382 -6.42 -22.39 6.96
N VAL A 383 -6.30 -22.48 8.29
CA VAL A 383 -5.26 -23.30 8.95
C VAL A 383 -5.40 -24.78 8.57
N LYS A 384 -6.63 -25.30 8.61
CA LYS A 384 -6.93 -26.69 8.22
C LYS A 384 -6.53 -26.98 6.78
N ALA A 385 -6.84 -26.07 5.84
CA ALA A 385 -6.50 -26.26 4.44
C ALA A 385 -4.97 -26.26 4.22
N VAL A 386 -4.25 -25.36 4.87
CA VAL A 386 -2.77 -25.33 4.80
C VAL A 386 -2.20 -26.62 5.40
N LYS A 387 -2.60 -27.01 6.62
CA LYS A 387 -2.14 -28.25 7.24
C LYS A 387 -2.43 -29.47 6.36
N LYS A 388 -3.63 -29.58 5.82
CA LYS A 388 -4.04 -30.66 4.91
C LYS A 388 -3.15 -30.74 3.67
N ILE A 389 -2.69 -29.62 3.13
CA ILE A 389 -1.83 -29.56 1.95
C ILE A 389 -0.40 -29.97 2.29
N PHE A 390 0.13 -29.53 3.43
CA PHE A 390 1.55 -29.67 3.76
C PHE A 390 1.88 -30.88 4.66
N THR A 391 0.98 -31.31 5.56
CA THR A 391 1.33 -32.28 6.61
C THR A 391 0.55 -33.59 6.56
N GLU A 392 -0.64 -33.61 5.98
CA GLU A 392 -1.47 -34.83 5.85
C GLU A 392 -1.28 -35.49 4.49
#